data_8d2d46d305b5010218075a56f3dc6027
#
_entry.id   8d2d46d305b5010218075a56f3dc6027
#
_cell.length_a   1.000
_cell.length_b   1.000
_cell.length_c   1.000
_cell.angle_alpha   90.00
_cell.angle_beta   90.00
_cell.angle_gamma   90.00
#
_symmetry.space_group_name_H-M   'P 1'
#
loop_
_entity.id
_entity.type
_entity.pdbx_description
1 polymer ?
#
loop_
_entity_poly.entity_id
_entity_poly.type
_entity_poly.pdbx_seq_one_letter_code
_entity_poly.pdbx_strand_id
1 'polypeptide(L)'
;MRLILLTTLTMIAFAANSVLNRLALVDGVMGPAGFATLRLIAGAVTLSALKWASQRQSRTPTRPGLKGAIGAGSLALYMLGFSFAYVSLPAGVGALILFGGVQVTMFTGAVFLREPVPVQRIWGGALAFGGLVWLLWPGGGTAPPLVGSLLMAAAALGWGIYSLLGRGVGDALASSTLNFVLAIPLGLLVYTILPDQITGYGAFLAILSGGVTSGMGYALWYRILPELGAVRAAVAQLSVPLIAMAGGMVFLAEDVSMRFVVASLLVMAGVWVSMRSNGKA
;
A
#
# COMPACT_ATOMS: atom_id res chain seq x y z
N MET A 1 3.28 12.14 22.83
CA MET A 1 2.92 10.72 23.01
C MET A 1 1.78 10.27 22.10
N ARG A 2 0.62 10.92 22.07
CA ARG A 2 -0.55 10.52 21.27
C ARG A 2 -0.22 10.34 19.76
N LEU A 3 0.45 11.33 19.14
CA LEU A 3 0.79 11.28 17.71
C LEU A 3 1.73 10.10 17.38
N ILE A 4 2.74 9.84 18.21
CA ILE A 4 3.66 8.71 18.02
C ILE A 4 2.88 7.38 18.10
N LEU A 5 2.03 7.20 19.12
CA LEU A 5 1.22 5.99 19.27
C LEU A 5 0.32 5.76 18.06
N LEU A 6 -0.41 6.80 17.60
CA LEU A 6 -1.29 6.68 16.44
C LEU A 6 -0.51 6.40 15.15
N THR A 7 0.66 7.00 14.98
CA THR A 7 1.54 6.72 13.84
C THR A 7 2.02 5.26 13.87
N THR A 8 2.49 4.78 15.01
CA THR A 8 2.93 3.38 15.17
C THR A 8 1.78 2.41 14.87
N LEU A 9 0.58 2.63 15.42
CA LEU A 9 -0.60 1.82 15.12
C LEU A 9 -0.94 1.81 13.62
N THR A 10 -0.81 2.95 12.95
CA THR A 10 -1.04 3.02 11.50
C THR A 10 0.00 2.22 10.72
N MET A 11 1.28 2.31 11.10
CA MET A 11 2.35 1.54 10.43
C MET A 11 2.18 0.04 10.65
N ILE A 12 1.77 -0.38 11.85
CA ILE A 12 1.42 -1.77 12.15
C ILE A 12 0.22 -2.21 11.30
N ALA A 13 -0.83 -1.39 11.19
CA ALA A 13 -1.99 -1.70 10.36
C ALA A 13 -1.59 -1.87 8.87
N PHE A 14 -0.73 -1.02 8.34
CA PHE A 14 -0.23 -1.14 6.97
C PHE A 14 0.61 -2.39 6.75
N ALA A 15 1.51 -2.71 7.68
CA ALA A 15 2.31 -3.92 7.63
C ALA A 15 1.45 -5.19 7.77
N ALA A 16 0.44 -5.16 8.64
CA ALA A 16 -0.48 -6.27 8.84
C ALA A 16 -1.25 -6.64 7.57
N ASN A 17 -1.51 -5.69 6.65
CA ASN A 17 -2.08 -6.02 5.33
C ASN A 17 -1.22 -7.03 4.57
N SER A 18 0.10 -6.87 4.58
CA SER A 18 1.04 -7.81 3.92
C SER A 18 0.98 -9.19 4.56
N VAL A 19 1.01 -9.23 5.89
CA VAL A 19 0.95 -10.50 6.65
C VAL A 19 -0.39 -11.21 6.46
N LEU A 20 -1.52 -10.50 6.57
CA LEU A 20 -2.86 -11.06 6.41
C LEU A 20 -3.10 -11.61 5.00
N ASN A 21 -2.66 -10.87 3.95
CA ASN A 21 -2.72 -11.36 2.58
C ASN A 21 -1.88 -12.63 2.44
N ARG A 22 -0.65 -12.62 2.92
CA ARG A 22 0.25 -13.77 2.79
C ARG A 22 -0.31 -14.99 3.54
N LEU A 23 -0.80 -14.84 4.77
CA LEU A 23 -1.45 -15.90 5.55
C LEU A 23 -2.64 -16.54 4.82
N ALA A 24 -3.43 -15.73 4.12
CA ALA A 24 -4.59 -16.25 3.41
C ALA A 24 -4.22 -16.95 2.09
N LEU A 25 -3.09 -16.60 1.48
CA LEU A 25 -2.80 -16.96 0.09
C LEU A 25 -1.67 -17.97 -0.08
N VAL A 26 -0.73 -18.08 0.90
CA VAL A 26 0.49 -18.89 0.75
C VAL A 26 0.20 -20.38 0.57
N ASP A 27 -0.74 -20.93 1.33
CA ASP A 27 -1.07 -22.36 1.31
C ASP A 27 -2.40 -22.64 0.58
N GLY A 28 -2.85 -21.70 -0.25
CA GLY A 28 -4.10 -21.83 -0.97
C GLY A 28 -5.35 -21.87 -0.06
N VAL A 29 -5.25 -21.30 1.16
CA VAL A 29 -6.39 -21.21 2.09
C VAL A 29 -7.54 -20.44 1.43
N MET A 30 -7.20 -19.42 0.64
CA MET A 30 -8.14 -18.63 -0.14
C MET A 30 -7.47 -18.18 -1.44
N GLY A 31 -8.27 -17.94 -2.49
CA GLY A 31 -7.74 -17.38 -3.72
C GLY A 31 -7.59 -15.86 -3.70
N PRO A 32 -6.68 -15.30 -4.53
CA PRO A 32 -6.34 -13.88 -4.51
C PRO A 32 -7.48 -12.97 -5.01
N ALA A 33 -8.30 -13.42 -5.95
CA ALA A 33 -9.40 -12.63 -6.48
C ALA A 33 -10.52 -12.47 -5.45
N GLY A 34 -10.90 -13.57 -4.78
CA GLY A 34 -11.86 -13.55 -3.67
C GLY A 34 -11.36 -12.72 -2.51
N PHE A 35 -10.07 -12.87 -2.12
CA PHE A 35 -9.48 -12.08 -1.04
C PHE A 35 -9.53 -10.56 -1.34
N ALA A 36 -9.06 -10.14 -2.51
CA ALA A 36 -9.05 -8.72 -2.90
C ALA A 36 -10.48 -8.15 -2.94
N THR A 37 -11.44 -8.92 -3.46
CA THR A 37 -12.84 -8.50 -3.55
C THR A 37 -13.46 -8.33 -2.17
N LEU A 38 -13.31 -9.32 -1.28
CA LEU A 38 -13.82 -9.21 0.10
C LEU A 38 -13.13 -8.09 0.88
N ARG A 39 -11.83 -7.89 0.68
CA ARG A 39 -11.08 -6.77 1.26
C ARG A 39 -11.64 -5.42 0.80
N LEU A 40 -11.96 -5.25 -0.48
CA LEU A 40 -12.59 -4.04 -1.03
C LEU A 40 -13.97 -3.80 -0.39
N ILE A 41 -14.81 -4.82 -0.33
CA ILE A 41 -16.15 -4.75 0.26
C ILE A 41 -16.07 -4.37 1.76
N ALA A 42 -15.24 -5.08 2.53
CA ALA A 42 -15.07 -4.81 3.95
C ALA A 42 -14.54 -3.39 4.21
N GLY A 43 -13.57 -2.93 3.40
CA GLY A 43 -13.06 -1.56 3.47
C GLY A 43 -14.12 -0.52 3.14
N ALA A 44 -14.94 -0.75 2.10
CA ALA A 44 -16.04 0.13 1.72
C ALA A 44 -17.10 0.22 2.83
N VAL A 45 -17.48 -0.90 3.43
CA VAL A 45 -18.42 -0.95 4.56
C VAL A 45 -17.88 -0.17 5.76
N THR A 46 -16.64 -0.43 6.16
CA THR A 46 -16.01 0.24 7.30
C THR A 46 -15.89 1.75 7.08
N LEU A 47 -15.40 2.18 5.92
CA LEU A 47 -15.27 3.61 5.59
C LEU A 47 -16.64 4.30 5.51
N SER A 48 -17.66 3.62 4.96
CA SER A 48 -19.02 4.13 4.92
C SER A 48 -19.61 4.30 6.33
N ALA A 49 -19.39 3.33 7.22
CA ALA A 49 -19.82 3.39 8.61
C ALA A 49 -19.11 4.52 9.36
N LEU A 50 -17.79 4.68 9.17
CA LEU A 50 -17.02 5.77 9.78
C LEU A 50 -17.48 7.14 9.26
N LYS A 51 -17.77 7.26 7.97
CA LYS A 51 -18.31 8.49 7.38
C LYS A 51 -19.67 8.83 7.97
N TRP A 52 -20.56 7.85 8.08
CA TRP A 52 -21.89 8.02 8.69
C TRP A 52 -21.77 8.44 10.17
N ALA A 53 -20.92 7.76 10.96
CA ALA A 53 -20.73 8.08 12.39
C ALA A 53 -20.07 9.45 12.62
N SER A 54 -19.27 9.95 11.68
CA SER A 54 -18.59 11.24 11.81
C SER A 54 -19.55 12.42 11.68
N GLN A 55 -20.80 12.23 11.26
CA GLN A 55 -21.82 13.28 10.98
C GLN A 55 -21.26 14.45 10.13
N ARG A 56 -20.11 14.31 9.55
CA ARG A 56 -19.53 15.29 8.63
C ARG A 56 -20.30 15.20 7.32
N GLN A 57 -21.34 16.01 7.18
CA GLN A 57 -21.86 16.30 5.86
C GLN A 57 -20.73 16.91 5.04
N SER A 58 -20.23 16.15 4.06
CA SER A 58 -19.29 16.71 3.09
C SER A 58 -19.95 17.92 2.46
N ARG A 59 -19.39 19.11 2.68
CA ARG A 59 -19.92 20.37 2.11
C ARG A 59 -19.84 20.38 0.58
N THR A 60 -19.06 19.49 0.01
CA THR A 60 -18.96 19.25 -1.43
C THR A 60 -19.32 17.79 -1.72
N PRO A 61 -20.40 17.55 -2.49
CA PRO A 61 -20.71 16.18 -2.92
C PRO A 61 -19.54 15.68 -3.77
N THR A 62 -18.89 14.61 -3.30
CA THR A 62 -17.89 13.86 -4.08
C THR A 62 -18.63 13.20 -5.25
N ARG A 63 -18.74 13.90 -6.36
CA ARG A 63 -19.33 13.33 -7.59
C ARG A 63 -18.30 12.43 -8.25
N PRO A 64 -18.72 11.25 -8.75
CA PRO A 64 -17.86 10.41 -9.56
C PRO A 64 -17.55 11.13 -10.88
N GLY A 65 -16.44 11.84 -10.92
CA GLY A 65 -15.86 12.41 -12.12
C GLY A 65 -14.67 11.58 -12.58
N LEU A 66 -13.98 12.01 -13.65
CA LEU A 66 -12.80 11.34 -14.17
C LEU A 66 -11.73 11.05 -13.07
N LYS A 67 -11.51 11.99 -12.15
CA LYS A 67 -10.58 11.79 -11.02
C LYS A 67 -11.04 10.65 -10.08
N GLY A 68 -12.33 10.52 -9.83
CA GLY A 68 -12.89 9.42 -9.03
C GLY A 68 -12.75 8.07 -9.74
N ALA A 69 -12.99 8.02 -11.05
CA ALA A 69 -12.81 6.80 -11.84
C ALA A 69 -11.35 6.35 -11.88
N ILE A 70 -10.40 7.28 -12.10
CA ILE A 70 -8.97 6.98 -12.04
C ILE A 70 -8.57 6.56 -10.62
N GLY A 71 -9.10 7.20 -9.57
CA GLY A 71 -8.85 6.84 -8.19
C GLY A 71 -9.33 5.42 -7.86
N ALA A 72 -10.54 5.06 -8.26
CA ALA A 72 -11.09 3.72 -8.09
C ALA A 72 -10.31 2.66 -8.87
N GLY A 73 -9.97 2.94 -10.14
CA GLY A 73 -9.14 2.05 -10.96
C GLY A 73 -7.74 1.84 -10.37
N SER A 74 -7.11 2.91 -9.89
CA SER A 74 -5.79 2.84 -9.24
C SER A 74 -5.85 2.05 -7.93
N LEU A 75 -6.92 2.22 -7.13
CA LEU A 75 -7.15 1.45 -5.92
C LEU A 75 -7.40 -0.04 -6.23
N ALA A 76 -8.19 -0.34 -7.26
CA ALA A 76 -8.42 -1.71 -7.70
C ALA A 76 -7.13 -2.37 -8.20
N LEU A 77 -6.33 -1.68 -9.01
CA LEU A 77 -5.01 -2.14 -9.45
C LEU A 77 -4.09 -2.46 -8.27
N TYR A 78 -4.07 -1.56 -7.27
CA TYR A 78 -3.33 -1.80 -6.04
C TYR A 78 -3.84 -3.04 -5.31
N MET A 79 -5.13 -3.14 -5.00
CA MET A 79 -5.69 -4.22 -4.18
C MET A 79 -5.56 -5.60 -4.85
N LEU A 80 -5.86 -5.67 -6.14
CA LEU A 80 -5.74 -6.89 -6.94
C LEU A 80 -4.28 -7.28 -7.12
N GLY A 81 -3.44 -6.39 -7.65
CA GLY A 81 -2.02 -6.66 -7.86
C GLY A 81 -1.30 -7.11 -6.57
N PHE A 82 -1.63 -6.47 -5.45
CA PHE A 82 -1.14 -6.81 -4.12
C PHE A 82 -1.53 -8.24 -3.71
N SER A 83 -2.80 -8.61 -3.84
CA SER A 83 -3.25 -9.95 -3.45
C SER A 83 -2.68 -11.03 -4.36
N PHE A 84 -2.69 -10.83 -5.68
CA PHE A 84 -2.08 -11.80 -6.61
C PHE A 84 -0.57 -11.93 -6.40
N ALA A 85 0.14 -10.86 -6.04
CA ALA A 85 1.57 -10.90 -5.74
C ALA A 85 1.88 -11.75 -4.50
N TYR A 86 1.04 -11.66 -3.45
CA TYR A 86 1.26 -12.40 -2.21
C TYR A 86 0.97 -13.90 -2.27
N VAL A 87 0.50 -14.40 -3.38
CA VAL A 87 0.50 -15.85 -3.65
C VAL A 87 1.94 -16.39 -3.63
N SER A 88 2.91 -15.61 -4.11
CA SER A 88 4.30 -16.06 -4.29
C SER A 88 5.35 -15.27 -3.52
N LEU A 89 5.06 -14.00 -3.15
CA LEU A 89 6.03 -13.15 -2.45
C LEU A 89 5.95 -13.30 -0.94
N PRO A 90 7.10 -13.37 -0.23
CA PRO A 90 7.17 -13.21 1.21
C PRO A 90 6.64 -11.84 1.66
N ALA A 91 6.09 -11.76 2.89
CA ALA A 91 5.43 -10.57 3.41
C ALA A 91 6.34 -9.33 3.40
N GLY A 92 7.58 -9.45 3.88
CA GLY A 92 8.55 -8.35 3.90
C GLY A 92 9.01 -7.93 2.51
N VAL A 93 9.25 -8.89 1.61
CA VAL A 93 9.68 -8.64 0.22
C VAL A 93 8.60 -7.88 -0.54
N GLY A 94 7.34 -8.34 -0.47
CA GLY A 94 6.22 -7.66 -1.11
C GLY A 94 6.04 -6.24 -0.58
N ALA A 95 6.11 -6.04 0.75
CA ALA A 95 6.02 -4.71 1.36
C ALA A 95 7.17 -3.79 0.90
N LEU A 96 8.40 -4.31 0.76
CA LEU A 96 9.54 -3.52 0.29
C LEU A 96 9.37 -3.08 -1.17
N ILE A 97 8.93 -3.98 -2.05
CA ILE A 97 8.65 -3.66 -3.46
C ILE A 97 7.52 -2.62 -3.54
N LEU A 98 6.44 -2.80 -2.76
CA LEU A 98 5.33 -1.86 -2.74
C LEU A 98 5.78 -0.47 -2.30
N PHE A 99 6.30 -0.34 -1.09
CA PHE A 99 6.62 0.97 -0.51
C PHE A 99 7.79 1.65 -1.22
N GLY A 100 8.79 0.89 -1.68
CA GLY A 100 9.87 1.41 -2.53
C GLY A 100 9.35 1.86 -3.91
N GLY A 101 8.52 1.05 -4.56
CA GLY A 101 7.90 1.36 -5.85
C GLY A 101 6.95 2.57 -5.79
N VAL A 102 6.21 2.72 -4.68
CA VAL A 102 5.37 3.91 -4.43
C VAL A 102 6.21 5.18 -4.41
N GLN A 103 7.38 5.17 -3.76
CA GLN A 103 8.27 6.33 -3.74
C GLN A 103 8.76 6.68 -5.16
N VAL A 104 9.13 5.69 -5.95
CA VAL A 104 9.51 5.87 -7.36
C VAL A 104 8.34 6.46 -8.16
N THR A 105 7.13 5.91 -7.99
CA THR A 105 5.92 6.39 -8.68
C THR A 105 5.61 7.84 -8.32
N MET A 106 5.66 8.18 -7.03
CA MET A 106 5.39 9.54 -6.56
C MET A 106 6.44 10.54 -7.03
N PHE A 107 7.72 10.12 -7.06
CA PHE A 107 8.81 10.92 -7.60
C PHE A 107 8.59 11.19 -9.11
N THR A 108 8.34 10.14 -9.87
CA THR A 108 8.07 10.22 -11.31
C THR A 108 6.86 11.13 -11.58
N GLY A 109 5.78 10.99 -10.78
CA GLY A 109 4.61 11.84 -10.85
C GLY A 109 4.92 13.32 -10.60
N ALA A 110 5.78 13.66 -9.64
CA ALA A 110 6.21 15.02 -9.37
C ALA A 110 6.97 15.62 -10.58
N VAL A 111 7.85 14.83 -11.21
CA VAL A 111 8.57 15.24 -12.42
C VAL A 111 7.60 15.50 -13.57
N PHE A 112 6.63 14.62 -13.84
CA PHE A 112 5.63 14.82 -14.89
C PHE A 112 4.72 16.03 -14.63
N LEU A 113 4.40 16.30 -13.36
CA LEU A 113 3.63 17.48 -12.95
C LEU A 113 4.46 18.77 -12.96
N ARG A 114 5.74 18.70 -13.38
CA ARG A 114 6.69 19.82 -13.41
C ARG A 114 6.87 20.48 -12.03
N GLU A 115 6.71 19.72 -10.95
CA GLU A 115 7.05 20.21 -9.63
C GLU A 115 8.57 20.42 -9.53
N PRO A 116 9.06 21.46 -8.83
CA PRO A 116 10.50 21.63 -8.61
C PRO A 116 11.03 20.43 -7.81
N VAL A 117 11.96 19.69 -8.44
CA VAL A 117 12.54 18.50 -7.83
C VAL A 117 13.98 18.79 -7.43
N PRO A 118 14.25 18.94 -6.11
CA PRO A 118 15.60 19.13 -5.61
C PRO A 118 16.52 17.96 -5.97
N VAL A 119 17.80 18.24 -6.22
CA VAL A 119 18.83 17.24 -6.62
C VAL A 119 18.91 16.08 -5.63
N GLN A 120 18.76 16.34 -4.32
CA GLN A 120 18.74 15.31 -3.29
C GLN A 120 17.59 14.31 -3.47
N ARG A 121 16.43 14.78 -3.97
CA ARG A 121 15.28 13.90 -4.26
C ARG A 121 15.58 12.98 -5.45
N ILE A 122 16.38 13.46 -6.44
CA ILE A 122 16.83 12.65 -7.57
C ILE A 122 17.78 11.55 -7.07
N TRP A 123 18.81 11.89 -6.30
CA TRP A 123 19.75 10.91 -5.76
C TRP A 123 19.08 9.92 -4.81
N GLY A 124 18.19 10.39 -3.95
CA GLY A 124 17.42 9.52 -3.07
C GLY A 124 16.52 8.55 -3.83
N GLY A 125 15.85 9.02 -4.87
CA GLY A 125 15.04 8.17 -5.77
C GLY A 125 15.88 7.14 -6.52
N ALA A 126 17.04 7.55 -7.05
CA ALA A 126 17.97 6.66 -7.74
C ALA A 126 18.52 5.56 -6.80
N LEU A 127 18.86 5.91 -5.56
CA LEU A 127 19.32 4.93 -4.56
C LEU A 127 18.21 3.95 -4.17
N ALA A 128 16.98 4.43 -3.93
CA ALA A 128 15.84 3.57 -3.64
C ALA A 128 15.53 2.63 -4.81
N PHE A 129 15.54 3.14 -6.04
CA PHE A 129 15.36 2.33 -7.25
C PHE A 129 16.48 1.30 -7.41
N GLY A 130 17.73 1.68 -7.17
CA GLY A 130 18.88 0.78 -7.16
C GLY A 130 18.73 -0.37 -6.16
N GLY A 131 18.17 -0.09 -4.96
CA GLY A 131 17.84 -1.10 -3.96
C GLY A 131 16.78 -2.09 -4.46
N LEU A 132 15.74 -1.62 -5.16
CA LEU A 132 14.75 -2.51 -5.78
C LEU A 132 15.34 -3.33 -6.93
N VAL A 133 16.18 -2.73 -7.77
CA VAL A 133 16.89 -3.45 -8.83
C VAL A 133 17.76 -4.54 -8.24
N TRP A 134 18.52 -4.25 -7.17
CA TRP A 134 19.32 -5.24 -6.44
C TRP A 134 18.46 -6.40 -5.92
N LEU A 135 17.30 -6.09 -5.30
CA LEU A 135 16.39 -7.10 -4.79
C LEU A 135 15.89 -8.03 -5.89
N LEU A 136 15.54 -7.46 -7.05
CA LEU A 136 14.90 -8.16 -8.16
C LEU A 136 15.88 -8.74 -9.17
N TRP A 137 17.19 -8.45 -9.04
CA TRP A 137 18.20 -8.91 -9.98
C TRP A 137 18.22 -10.45 -10.08
N PRO A 138 18.09 -11.02 -11.29
CA PRO A 138 18.10 -12.46 -11.45
C PRO A 138 19.49 -13.05 -11.09
N GLY A 139 19.51 -14.14 -10.32
CA GLY A 139 20.73 -14.86 -9.95
C GLY A 139 20.83 -15.16 -8.44
N GLY A 140 21.64 -16.16 -8.11
CA GLY A 140 21.95 -16.55 -6.73
C GLY A 140 20.84 -17.28 -5.95
N GLY A 141 19.79 -17.79 -6.61
CA GLY A 141 18.75 -18.63 -5.98
C GLY A 141 17.81 -17.92 -4.98
N THR A 142 18.07 -16.65 -4.66
CA THR A 142 17.33 -15.88 -3.65
C THR A 142 16.51 -14.72 -4.23
N ALA A 143 16.44 -14.62 -5.58
CA ALA A 143 15.64 -13.59 -6.22
C ALA A 143 14.14 -13.90 -6.06
N PRO A 144 13.30 -12.91 -5.75
CA PRO A 144 11.86 -13.10 -5.66
C PRO A 144 11.26 -13.55 -7.00
N PRO A 145 10.13 -14.29 -6.99
CA PRO A 145 9.43 -14.69 -8.21
C PRO A 145 9.07 -13.48 -9.07
N LEU A 146 9.41 -13.55 -10.37
CA LEU A 146 9.26 -12.43 -11.31
C LEU A 146 7.80 -11.98 -11.44
N VAL A 147 6.87 -12.94 -11.61
CA VAL A 147 5.43 -12.61 -11.78
C VAL A 147 4.89 -11.90 -10.54
N GLY A 148 5.15 -12.42 -9.34
CA GLY A 148 4.76 -11.76 -8.10
C GLY A 148 5.37 -10.37 -7.95
N SER A 149 6.64 -10.21 -8.33
CA SER A 149 7.34 -8.92 -8.30
C SER A 149 6.73 -7.89 -9.26
N LEU A 150 6.37 -8.29 -10.48
CA LEU A 150 5.70 -7.43 -11.46
C LEU A 150 4.29 -7.03 -11.01
N LEU A 151 3.53 -7.97 -10.43
CA LEU A 151 2.21 -7.69 -9.86
C LEU A 151 2.30 -6.71 -8.68
N MET A 152 3.31 -6.87 -7.83
CA MET A 152 3.53 -5.94 -6.72
C MET A 152 4.02 -4.56 -7.20
N ALA A 153 4.82 -4.51 -8.28
CA ALA A 153 5.19 -3.25 -8.92
C ALA A 153 3.96 -2.54 -9.53
N ALA A 154 3.05 -3.28 -10.16
CA ALA A 154 1.77 -2.74 -10.63
C ALA A 154 0.90 -2.23 -9.46
N ALA A 155 0.88 -2.96 -8.34
CA ALA A 155 0.22 -2.50 -7.12
C ALA A 155 0.85 -1.20 -6.58
N ALA A 156 2.18 -1.07 -6.63
CA ALA A 156 2.90 0.14 -6.24
C ALA A 156 2.56 1.34 -7.14
N LEU A 157 2.43 1.14 -8.45
CA LEU A 157 1.93 2.14 -9.38
C LEU A 157 0.51 2.56 -9.02
N GLY A 158 -0.40 1.60 -8.80
CA GLY A 158 -1.78 1.85 -8.40
C GLY A 158 -1.85 2.69 -7.12
N TRP A 159 -1.14 2.29 -6.07
CA TRP A 159 -1.11 3.03 -4.81
C TRP A 159 -0.45 4.40 -4.93
N GLY A 160 0.62 4.52 -5.73
CA GLY A 160 1.29 5.79 -6.01
C GLY A 160 0.38 6.79 -6.72
N ILE A 161 -0.32 6.37 -7.78
CA ILE A 161 -1.30 7.20 -8.51
C ILE A 161 -2.46 7.58 -7.58
N TYR A 162 -3.01 6.61 -6.83
CA TYR A 162 -4.07 6.86 -5.84
C TYR A 162 -3.64 7.92 -4.81
N SER A 163 -2.41 7.83 -4.33
CA SER A 163 -1.83 8.78 -3.36
C SER A 163 -1.63 10.17 -3.96
N LEU A 164 -1.20 10.27 -5.23
CA LEU A 164 -1.07 11.54 -5.94
C LEU A 164 -2.43 12.22 -6.13
N LEU A 165 -3.46 11.47 -6.51
CA LEU A 165 -4.82 11.98 -6.68
C LEU A 165 -5.46 12.41 -5.35
N GLY A 166 -5.07 11.77 -4.25
CA GLY A 166 -5.53 12.10 -2.89
C GLY A 166 -4.93 13.40 -2.31
N ARG A 167 -3.87 13.94 -2.94
CA ARG A 167 -3.28 15.21 -2.48
C ARG A 167 -4.27 16.36 -2.69
N GLY A 168 -4.48 17.15 -1.64
CA GLY A 168 -5.35 18.33 -1.70
C GLY A 168 -6.86 18.05 -1.74
N VAL A 169 -7.29 16.80 -1.52
CA VAL A 169 -8.70 16.47 -1.37
C VAL A 169 -9.21 16.97 -0.02
N GLY A 170 -10.22 17.82 -0.04
CA GLY A 170 -10.76 18.45 1.19
C GLY A 170 -11.39 17.46 2.19
N ASP A 171 -12.01 16.38 1.68
CA ASP A 171 -12.57 15.29 2.49
C ASP A 171 -12.01 13.95 2.04
N ALA A 172 -10.87 13.59 2.64
CA ALA A 172 -10.17 12.35 2.34
C ALA A 172 -10.97 11.10 2.71
N LEU A 173 -11.79 11.16 3.77
CA LEU A 173 -12.64 10.04 4.18
C LEU A 173 -13.75 9.78 3.14
N ALA A 174 -14.43 10.84 2.69
CA ALA A 174 -15.47 10.73 1.68
C ALA A 174 -14.90 10.25 0.33
N SER A 175 -13.74 10.77 -0.06
CA SER A 175 -13.05 10.36 -1.30
C SER A 175 -12.64 8.90 -1.24
N SER A 176 -12.03 8.44 -0.13
CA SER A 176 -11.65 7.03 0.04
C SER A 176 -12.87 6.11 0.05
N THR A 177 -13.94 6.48 0.75
CA THR A 177 -15.21 5.74 0.74
C THR A 177 -15.72 5.54 -0.68
N LEU A 178 -15.79 6.63 -1.46
CA LEU A 178 -16.25 6.58 -2.85
C LEU A 178 -15.36 5.67 -3.71
N ASN A 179 -14.05 5.80 -3.60
CA ASN A 179 -13.11 5.00 -4.38
C ASN A 179 -13.19 3.51 -4.05
N PHE A 180 -13.36 3.14 -2.78
CA PHE A 180 -13.59 1.74 -2.38
C PHE A 180 -14.88 1.20 -2.97
N VAL A 181 -15.98 1.95 -2.87
CA VAL A 181 -17.29 1.53 -3.44
C VAL A 181 -17.20 1.35 -4.96
N LEU A 182 -16.57 2.30 -5.66
CA LEU A 182 -16.40 2.23 -7.11
C LEU A 182 -15.39 1.15 -7.55
N ALA A 183 -14.48 0.71 -6.68
CA ALA A 183 -13.56 -0.38 -6.98
C ALA A 183 -14.18 -1.78 -6.82
N ILE A 184 -15.29 -1.92 -6.06
CA ILE A 184 -15.97 -3.23 -5.87
C ILE A 184 -16.35 -3.89 -7.19
N PRO A 185 -16.97 -3.21 -8.16
CA PRO A 185 -17.30 -3.83 -9.45
C PRO A 185 -16.08 -4.38 -10.19
N LEU A 186 -14.92 -3.73 -10.08
CA LEU A 186 -13.67 -4.21 -10.69
C LEU A 186 -13.16 -5.47 -9.99
N GLY A 187 -13.24 -5.53 -8.65
CA GLY A 187 -12.93 -6.74 -7.90
C GLY A 187 -13.84 -7.90 -8.27
N LEU A 188 -15.16 -7.65 -8.32
CA LEU A 188 -16.15 -8.64 -8.71
C LEU A 188 -15.93 -9.12 -10.15
N LEU A 189 -15.59 -8.23 -11.08
CA LEU A 189 -15.27 -8.60 -12.46
C LEU A 189 -14.08 -9.56 -12.51
N VAL A 190 -13.02 -9.26 -11.78
CA VAL A 190 -11.83 -10.16 -11.73
C VAL A 190 -12.21 -11.49 -11.09
N TYR A 191 -12.99 -11.49 -10.01
CA TYR A 191 -13.45 -12.71 -9.37
C TYR A 191 -14.36 -13.57 -10.28
N THR A 192 -15.19 -12.96 -11.12
CA THR A 192 -16.02 -13.70 -12.08
C THR A 192 -15.24 -14.29 -13.25
N ILE A 193 -14.14 -13.62 -13.67
CA ILE A 193 -13.25 -14.10 -14.75
C ILE A 193 -12.27 -15.16 -14.24
N LEU A 194 -11.78 -14.99 -13.02
CA LEU A 194 -10.82 -15.85 -12.34
C LEU A 194 -11.40 -16.34 -11.01
N PRO A 195 -12.44 -17.17 -11.05
CA PRO A 195 -13.08 -17.64 -9.83
C PRO A 195 -12.12 -18.52 -9.06
N ASP A 196 -12.03 -18.24 -7.76
CA ASP A 196 -11.17 -18.96 -6.84
C ASP A 196 -11.93 -19.34 -5.55
N GLN A 197 -11.30 -20.19 -4.74
CA GLN A 197 -11.97 -20.66 -3.52
C GLN A 197 -12.02 -19.60 -2.43
N ILE A 198 -13.14 -19.55 -1.71
CA ILE A 198 -13.34 -18.73 -0.53
C ILE A 198 -13.60 -19.64 0.65
N THR A 199 -12.67 -19.66 1.63
CA THR A 199 -12.85 -20.39 2.89
C THR A 199 -13.30 -19.44 4.00
N GLY A 200 -13.90 -19.96 5.06
CA GLY A 200 -14.32 -19.15 6.22
C GLY A 200 -13.15 -18.42 6.89
N TYR A 201 -12.00 -19.11 7.04
CA TYR A 201 -10.80 -18.51 7.63
C TYR A 201 -10.18 -17.44 6.70
N GLY A 202 -10.08 -17.72 5.40
CA GLY A 202 -9.60 -16.75 4.42
C GLY A 202 -10.50 -15.52 4.33
N ALA A 203 -11.82 -15.70 4.36
CA ALA A 203 -12.80 -14.61 4.39
C ALA A 203 -12.64 -13.75 5.66
N PHE A 204 -12.42 -14.36 6.83
CA PHE A 204 -12.12 -13.64 8.07
C PHE A 204 -10.86 -12.78 7.92
N LEU A 205 -9.77 -13.31 7.38
CA LEU A 205 -8.53 -12.56 7.14
C LEU A 205 -8.74 -11.42 6.13
N ALA A 206 -9.54 -11.65 5.06
CA ALA A 206 -9.87 -10.62 4.08
C ALA A 206 -10.70 -9.48 4.69
N ILE A 207 -11.70 -9.80 5.51
CA ILE A 207 -12.53 -8.83 6.23
C ILE A 207 -11.69 -8.04 7.23
N LEU A 208 -10.81 -8.70 7.97
CA LEU A 208 -9.88 -8.04 8.89
C LEU A 208 -8.93 -7.09 8.14
N SER A 209 -8.38 -7.54 7.01
CA SER A 209 -7.52 -6.73 6.14
C SER A 209 -8.28 -5.53 5.55
N GLY A 210 -9.50 -5.74 5.06
CA GLY A 210 -10.32 -4.68 4.47
C GLY A 210 -10.87 -3.70 5.50
N GLY A 211 -11.50 -4.20 6.55
CA GLY A 211 -12.18 -3.39 7.56
C GLY A 211 -11.22 -2.68 8.49
N VAL A 212 -10.34 -3.44 9.14
CA VAL A 212 -9.46 -2.90 10.20
C VAL A 212 -8.21 -2.30 9.59
N THR A 213 -7.38 -3.08 8.89
CA THR A 213 -6.05 -2.61 8.51
C THR A 213 -6.06 -1.68 7.29
N SER A 214 -7.06 -1.79 6.41
CA SER A 214 -7.27 -0.82 5.31
C SER A 214 -8.26 0.28 5.71
N GLY A 215 -9.52 -0.03 6.01
CA GLY A 215 -10.56 0.97 6.29
C GLY A 215 -10.22 1.87 7.49
N MET A 216 -10.05 1.29 8.67
CA MET A 216 -9.68 2.06 9.87
C MET A 216 -8.24 2.59 9.77
N GLY A 217 -7.30 1.82 9.21
CA GLY A 217 -5.92 2.23 9.01
C GLY A 217 -5.82 3.50 8.15
N TYR A 218 -6.57 3.58 7.04
CA TYR A 218 -6.59 4.76 6.16
C TYR A 218 -7.28 5.95 6.84
N ALA A 219 -8.40 5.73 7.53
CA ALA A 219 -9.06 6.80 8.27
C ALA A 219 -8.13 7.39 9.34
N LEU A 220 -7.40 6.54 10.06
CA LEU A 220 -6.41 6.97 11.04
C LEU A 220 -5.24 7.71 10.38
N TRP A 221 -4.71 7.19 9.27
CA TRP A 221 -3.63 7.81 8.51
C TRP A 221 -3.99 9.23 8.07
N TYR A 222 -5.13 9.41 7.43
CA TYR A 222 -5.57 10.72 6.98
C TYR A 222 -5.85 11.71 8.13
N ARG A 223 -6.19 11.21 9.32
CA ARG A 223 -6.37 12.03 10.50
C ARG A 223 -5.04 12.57 11.04
N ILE A 224 -3.99 11.75 11.04
CA ILE A 224 -2.69 12.13 11.62
C ILE A 224 -1.74 12.78 10.60
N LEU A 225 -1.96 12.56 9.31
CA LEU A 225 -1.09 13.04 8.23
C LEU A 225 -0.86 14.56 8.26
N PRO A 226 -1.87 15.43 8.49
CA PRO A 226 -1.67 16.87 8.61
C PRO A 226 -0.77 17.28 9.80
N GLU A 227 -0.85 16.54 10.92
CA GLU A 227 -0.01 16.81 12.11
C GLU A 227 1.42 16.30 11.93
N LEU A 228 1.61 15.21 11.19
CA LEU A 228 2.93 14.65 10.89
C LEU A 228 3.71 15.50 9.89
N GLY A 229 3.01 16.01 8.89
CA GLY A 229 3.64 16.58 7.70
C GLY A 229 4.31 15.54 6.81
N ALA A 230 4.61 15.91 5.56
CA ALA A 230 5.05 14.97 4.53
C ALA A 230 6.35 14.23 4.87
N VAL A 231 7.32 14.91 5.48
CA VAL A 231 8.63 14.35 5.80
C VAL A 231 8.52 13.24 6.86
N ARG A 232 7.87 13.54 8.01
CA ARG A 232 7.71 12.55 9.08
C ARG A 232 6.81 11.38 8.65
N ALA A 233 5.79 11.65 7.84
CA ALA A 233 4.93 10.63 7.27
C ALA A 233 5.70 9.65 6.39
N ALA A 234 6.56 10.15 5.50
CA ALA A 234 7.40 9.33 4.64
C ALA A 234 8.43 8.51 5.46
N VAL A 235 9.07 9.12 6.49
CA VAL A 235 9.96 8.38 7.41
C VAL A 235 9.22 7.26 8.12
N ALA A 236 8.02 7.54 8.65
CA ALA A 236 7.23 6.53 9.34
C ALA A 236 6.92 5.33 8.43
N GLN A 237 6.54 5.57 7.17
CA GLN A 237 6.24 4.51 6.21
C GLN A 237 7.43 3.59 5.90
N LEU A 238 8.67 4.03 6.11
CA LEU A 238 9.86 3.17 5.96
C LEU A 238 9.90 2.02 6.96
N SER A 239 9.20 2.14 8.09
CA SER A 239 9.10 1.06 9.06
C SER A 239 8.21 -0.10 8.58
N VAL A 240 7.30 0.15 7.62
CA VAL A 240 6.29 -0.85 7.20
C VAL A 240 6.92 -2.13 6.64
N PRO A 241 7.89 -2.10 5.71
CA PRO A 241 8.54 -3.33 5.23
C PRO A 241 9.23 -4.13 6.34
N LEU A 242 9.83 -3.45 7.32
CA LEU A 242 10.50 -4.11 8.45
C LEU A 242 9.50 -4.77 9.40
N ILE A 243 8.39 -4.10 9.69
CA ILE A 243 7.31 -4.66 10.50
C ILE A 243 6.64 -5.83 9.77
N ALA A 244 6.43 -5.72 8.45
CA ALA A 244 5.87 -6.79 7.64
C ALA A 244 6.81 -8.01 7.59
N MET A 245 8.12 -7.79 7.48
CA MET A 245 9.13 -8.84 7.57
C MET A 245 9.08 -9.54 8.94
N ALA A 246 9.08 -8.77 10.03
CA ALA A 246 8.97 -9.33 11.37
C ALA A 246 7.67 -10.15 11.55
N GLY A 247 6.56 -9.66 11.00
CA GLY A 247 5.30 -10.40 10.96
C GLY A 247 5.38 -11.68 10.11
N GLY A 248 6.05 -11.65 8.97
CA GLY A 248 6.31 -12.84 8.15
C GLY A 248 7.12 -13.90 8.88
N MET A 249 8.16 -13.48 9.62
CA MET A 249 8.95 -14.39 10.46
C MET A 249 8.10 -15.03 11.58
N VAL A 250 7.31 -14.24 12.28
CA VAL A 250 6.57 -14.70 13.47
C VAL A 250 5.36 -15.56 13.08
N PHE A 251 4.59 -15.17 12.07
CA PHE A 251 3.31 -15.80 11.74
C PHE A 251 3.37 -16.79 10.57
N LEU A 252 4.43 -16.72 9.75
CA LEU A 252 4.56 -17.49 8.51
C LEU A 252 5.88 -18.27 8.43
N ALA A 253 6.73 -18.17 9.47
CA ALA A 253 8.07 -18.79 9.50
C ALA A 253 8.92 -18.43 8.26
N GLU A 254 8.76 -17.22 7.72
CA GLU A 254 9.50 -16.74 6.56
C GLU A 254 10.96 -16.40 6.94
N ASP A 255 11.91 -16.85 6.10
CA ASP A 255 13.33 -16.57 6.27
C ASP A 255 13.72 -15.19 5.76
N VAL A 256 14.69 -14.55 6.43
CA VAL A 256 15.26 -13.27 6.02
C VAL A 256 16.52 -13.51 5.18
N SER A 257 16.44 -13.17 3.89
CA SER A 257 17.59 -13.24 3.03
C SER A 257 18.53 -12.02 3.21
N MET A 258 19.84 -12.20 3.08
CA MET A 258 20.80 -11.10 3.08
C MET A 258 20.50 -10.10 1.94
N ARG A 259 19.99 -10.59 0.82
CA ARG A 259 19.53 -9.75 -0.29
C ARG A 259 18.44 -8.79 0.12
N PHE A 260 17.44 -9.26 0.89
CA PHE A 260 16.38 -8.41 1.44
C PHE A 260 16.95 -7.34 2.39
N VAL A 261 17.88 -7.72 3.27
CA VAL A 261 18.51 -6.78 4.22
C VAL A 261 19.21 -5.64 3.47
N VAL A 262 20.07 -5.97 2.50
CA VAL A 262 20.80 -4.98 1.70
C VAL A 262 19.81 -4.08 0.92
N ALA A 263 18.82 -4.67 0.25
CA ALA A 263 17.80 -3.92 -0.48
C ALA A 263 17.02 -2.97 0.43
N SER A 264 16.62 -3.43 1.61
CA SER A 264 15.92 -2.60 2.60
C SER A 264 16.76 -1.41 3.04
N LEU A 265 18.04 -1.61 3.33
CA LEU A 265 18.96 -0.54 3.71
C LEU A 265 19.10 0.50 2.58
N LEU A 266 19.26 0.06 1.33
CA LEU A 266 19.37 0.95 0.17
C LEU A 266 18.07 1.77 -0.06
N VAL A 267 16.91 1.11 -0.01
CA VAL A 267 15.61 1.79 -0.17
C VAL A 267 15.39 2.80 0.96
N MET A 268 15.64 2.40 2.21
CA MET A 268 15.48 3.30 3.36
C MET A 268 16.44 4.49 3.29
N ALA A 269 17.71 4.25 2.97
CA ALA A 269 18.70 5.32 2.80
C ALA A 269 18.29 6.26 1.65
N GLY A 270 17.81 5.72 0.53
CA GLY A 270 17.33 6.51 -0.61
C GLY A 270 16.17 7.43 -0.25
N VAL A 271 15.16 6.89 0.44
CA VAL A 271 14.02 7.70 0.89
C VAL A 271 14.46 8.76 1.90
N TRP A 272 15.33 8.41 2.84
CA TRP A 272 15.86 9.36 3.83
C TRP A 272 16.66 10.51 3.18
N VAL A 273 17.54 10.20 2.22
CA VAL A 273 18.27 11.21 1.42
C VAL A 273 17.29 12.13 0.67
N SER A 274 16.27 11.55 0.04
CA SER A 274 15.21 12.29 -0.68
C SER A 274 14.48 13.32 0.19
N MET A 275 14.38 13.07 1.50
CA MET A 275 13.66 13.95 2.43
C MET A 275 14.49 15.07 3.04
N ARG A 276 15.82 14.97 3.05
CA ARG A 276 16.72 16.01 3.59
C ARG A 276 16.68 17.33 2.80
N SER A 277 16.08 17.33 1.63
CA SER A 277 16.05 18.47 0.68
C SER A 277 15.17 19.65 1.11
N ASN A 278 14.37 19.55 2.16
CA ASN A 278 13.38 20.59 2.52
C ASN A 278 13.89 21.67 3.49
N GLY A 279 15.19 21.88 3.56
CA GLY A 279 15.82 22.80 4.53
C GLY A 279 16.27 24.16 4.00
N LYS A 280 16.05 24.50 2.72
CA LYS A 280 16.35 25.84 2.17
C LYS A 280 15.48 26.12 0.94
N ALA A 281 14.36 26.74 1.16
CA ALA A 281 13.68 27.61 0.20
C ALA A 281 13.02 28.75 0.97
#